data_ad8259227af325352cf4bd0c74f0c83e
#
_entry.id   ad8259227af325352cf4bd0c74f0c83e
#
_cell.length_a   1.000
_cell.length_b   1.000
_cell.length_c   1.000
_cell.angle_alpha   90.00
_cell.angle_beta   90.00
_cell.angle_gamma   90.00
#
_symmetry.space_group_name_H-M   'P 1'
#
loop_
_entity.id
_entity.type
_entity.pdbx_description
1 polymer ?
#
loop_
_entity_poly.entity_id
_entity_poly.type
_entity_poly.pdbx_seq_one_letter_code
_entity_poly.pdbx_strand_id
1 'polypeptide(L)'
;KIVPDQMIAVIKHKGPLSDIGVLTARLLGWVETEEIETAGDVFAIYYNNIKRFKDADDVVYDLGIPIADGQEIDETPLLTVEKLIEHRVLSAVHNGPLDNIRAIYEEIAEFADENHYDIIGSPQENYIKSVYDVENPEDMVTEIQLPIIEM
;
A
#
# COMPACT_ATOMS: atom_id res chain seq x y z
N LYS A 1 -14.93 -0.24 4.85
CA LYS A 1 -15.16 -1.48 4.11
C LYS A 1 -14.41 -2.65 4.75
N ILE A 2 -14.77 -3.85 4.39
CA ILE A 2 -14.07 -5.06 4.83
C ILE A 2 -13.09 -5.49 3.73
N VAL A 3 -11.82 -5.66 4.10
CA VAL A 3 -10.80 -6.23 3.22
C VAL A 3 -10.70 -7.72 3.58
N PRO A 4 -11.02 -8.64 2.64
CA PRO A 4 -10.99 -10.08 2.95
C PRO A 4 -9.55 -10.59 3.07
N ASP A 5 -9.40 -11.82 3.56
CA ASP A 5 -8.10 -12.51 3.54
C ASP A 5 -7.53 -12.51 2.13
N GLN A 6 -6.23 -12.26 2.01
CA GLN A 6 -5.56 -12.32 0.72
C GLN A 6 -4.10 -12.72 0.88
N MET A 7 -3.57 -13.39 -0.14
CA MET A 7 -2.14 -13.66 -0.24
C MET A 7 -1.46 -12.47 -0.89
N ILE A 8 -0.30 -12.09 -0.36
CA ILE A 8 0.48 -10.96 -0.86
C ILE A 8 1.95 -11.36 -1.02
N ALA A 9 2.58 -10.81 -2.04
CA ALA A 9 4.02 -10.87 -2.21
C ALA A 9 4.58 -9.51 -1.79
N VAL A 10 5.59 -9.50 -0.91
CA VAL A 10 6.09 -8.26 -0.30
C VAL A 10 7.60 -8.15 -0.27
N ILE A 11 8.05 -6.90 -0.41
CA ILE A 11 9.42 -6.45 -0.12
C ILE A 11 9.33 -5.55 1.11
N LYS A 12 10.08 -5.90 2.17
CA LYS A 12 10.19 -5.06 3.37
C LYS A 12 11.40 -4.14 3.21
N HIS A 13 11.20 -2.83 3.41
CA HIS A 13 12.25 -1.85 3.15
C HIS A 13 12.29 -0.73 4.19
N LYS A 14 13.51 -0.26 4.45
CA LYS A 14 13.76 0.95 5.24
C LYS A 14 14.76 1.81 4.48
N GLY A 15 14.40 3.05 4.19
CA GLY A 15 15.28 3.97 3.47
C GLY A 15 14.51 5.12 2.83
N PRO A 16 15.12 5.83 1.89
CA PRO A 16 14.47 6.94 1.20
C PRO A 16 13.19 6.50 0.48
N LEU A 17 12.16 7.33 0.56
CA LEU A 17 10.91 7.07 -0.16
C LEU A 17 11.14 6.99 -1.67
N SER A 18 12.17 7.68 -2.18
CA SER A 18 12.55 7.63 -3.60
C SER A 18 12.95 6.24 -4.08
N ASP A 19 13.30 5.31 -3.19
CA ASP A 19 13.60 3.92 -3.54
C ASP A 19 12.37 3.15 -4.06
N ILE A 20 11.17 3.65 -3.81
CA ILE A 20 9.92 2.94 -4.15
C ILE A 20 9.82 2.62 -5.64
N GLY A 21 10.31 3.49 -6.50
CA GLY A 21 10.28 3.25 -7.96
C GLY A 21 11.12 2.05 -8.37
N VAL A 22 12.35 1.96 -7.86
CA VAL A 22 13.26 0.84 -8.14
C VAL A 22 12.70 -0.46 -7.56
N LEU A 23 12.16 -0.41 -6.35
CA LEU A 23 11.58 -1.58 -5.69
C LEU A 23 10.32 -2.08 -6.38
N THR A 24 9.49 -1.16 -6.87
CA THR A 24 8.30 -1.51 -7.67
C THR A 24 8.70 -2.23 -8.95
N ALA A 25 9.70 -1.72 -9.66
CA ALA A 25 10.21 -2.36 -10.86
C ALA A 25 10.75 -3.77 -10.57
N ARG A 26 11.44 -3.94 -9.44
CA ARG A 26 11.96 -5.24 -9.02
C ARG A 26 10.84 -6.22 -8.70
N LEU A 27 9.81 -5.77 -7.97
CA LEU A 27 8.65 -6.58 -7.62
C LEU A 27 7.91 -7.06 -8.88
N LEU A 28 7.62 -6.14 -9.80
CA LEU A 28 6.92 -6.46 -11.04
C LEU A 28 7.76 -7.35 -11.96
N GLY A 29 9.08 -7.13 -12.00
CA GLY A 29 10.01 -7.99 -12.74
C GLY A 29 10.03 -9.41 -12.21
N TRP A 30 10.00 -9.59 -10.89
CA TRP A 30 9.94 -10.91 -10.26
C TRP A 30 8.62 -11.61 -10.55
N VAL A 31 7.50 -10.91 -10.45
CA VAL A 31 6.16 -11.42 -10.80
C VAL A 31 6.12 -11.92 -12.23
N GLU A 32 6.67 -11.16 -13.17
CA GLU A 32 6.72 -11.53 -14.59
C GLU A 32 7.64 -12.72 -14.84
N THR A 33 8.85 -12.69 -14.27
CA THR A 33 9.86 -13.75 -14.46
C THR A 33 9.40 -15.09 -13.91
N GLU A 34 8.75 -15.09 -12.75
CA GLU A 34 8.24 -16.31 -12.09
C GLU A 34 6.83 -16.68 -12.53
N GLU A 35 6.25 -15.97 -13.48
CA GLU A 35 4.91 -16.23 -14.02
C GLU A 35 3.83 -16.30 -12.93
N ILE A 36 3.88 -15.36 -11.98
CA ILE A 36 2.95 -15.29 -10.86
C ILE A 36 1.66 -14.60 -11.29
N GLU A 37 0.52 -15.24 -11.00
CA GLU A 37 -0.79 -14.61 -11.22
C GLU A 37 -1.07 -13.62 -10.09
N THR A 38 -1.29 -12.37 -10.45
CA THR A 38 -1.62 -11.30 -9.50
C THR A 38 -3.13 -11.18 -9.33
N ALA A 39 -3.56 -10.66 -8.17
CA ALA A 39 -4.98 -10.52 -7.83
C ALA A 39 -5.38 -9.08 -7.50
N GLY A 40 -4.50 -8.12 -7.73
CA GLY A 40 -4.78 -6.70 -7.45
C GLY A 40 -3.60 -5.81 -7.80
N ASP A 41 -3.67 -4.57 -7.32
CA ASP A 41 -2.68 -3.54 -7.63
C ASP A 41 -1.52 -3.52 -6.63
N VAL A 42 -0.39 -2.96 -7.06
CA VAL A 42 0.74 -2.69 -6.16
C VAL A 42 0.28 -1.78 -5.03
N PHE A 43 0.73 -2.08 -3.81
CA PHE A 43 0.42 -1.31 -2.63
C PHE A 43 1.66 -1.08 -1.77
N ALA A 44 1.59 -0.08 -0.89
CA ALA A 44 2.57 0.12 0.17
C ALA A 44 1.87 0.22 1.52
N ILE A 45 2.48 -0.37 2.56
CA ILE A 45 2.05 -0.21 3.95
C ILE A 45 3.14 0.60 4.66
N TYR A 46 2.78 1.77 5.19
CA TYR A 46 3.73 2.70 5.80
C TYR A 46 3.68 2.60 7.32
N TYR A 47 4.71 2.01 7.92
CA TYR A 47 4.76 1.77 9.37
C TYR A 47 5.07 3.02 10.19
N ASN A 48 5.76 4.00 9.59
CA ASN A 48 6.06 5.28 10.24
C ASN A 48 5.50 6.46 9.44
N ASN A 49 4.20 6.41 9.14
CA ASN A 49 3.53 7.33 8.21
C ASN A 49 3.71 8.81 8.57
N ILE A 50 3.66 9.17 9.87
CA ILE A 50 3.87 10.54 10.31
C ILE A 50 5.29 11.01 10.00
N LYS A 51 6.28 10.16 10.25
CA LYS A 51 7.69 10.46 9.97
C LYS A 51 7.94 10.63 8.48
N ARG A 52 7.24 9.88 7.63
CA ARG A 52 7.32 9.98 6.17
C ARG A 52 7.13 11.40 5.67
N PHE A 53 6.20 12.15 6.27
CA PHE A 53 5.90 13.53 5.86
C PHE A 53 6.92 14.54 6.38
N LYS A 54 7.73 14.18 7.36
CA LYS A 54 8.77 15.03 7.94
C LYS A 54 10.15 14.69 7.39
N ASP A 55 10.41 13.41 7.15
CA ASP A 55 11.71 12.90 6.73
C ASP A 55 11.52 11.75 5.72
N ALA A 56 11.47 12.11 4.45
CA ALA A 56 11.31 11.15 3.35
C ALA A 56 12.56 10.30 3.10
N ASP A 57 13.67 10.57 3.79
CA ASP A 57 14.91 9.81 3.64
C ASP A 57 14.97 8.58 4.56
N ASP A 58 14.07 8.48 5.53
CA ASP A 58 14.04 7.37 6.49
C ASP A 58 12.61 6.87 6.68
N VAL A 59 12.12 6.11 5.71
CA VAL A 59 10.76 5.57 5.67
C VAL A 59 10.81 4.05 5.82
N VAL A 60 9.94 3.51 6.67
CA VAL A 60 9.79 2.07 6.87
C VAL A 60 8.48 1.63 6.24
N TYR A 61 8.55 0.76 5.23
CA TYR A 61 7.37 0.31 4.53
C TYR A 61 7.53 -1.10 3.95
N ASP A 62 6.38 -1.73 3.70
CA ASP A 62 6.28 -2.92 2.86
C ASP A 62 5.74 -2.49 1.52
N LEU A 63 6.37 -2.94 0.45
CA LEU A 63 5.86 -2.79 -0.91
C LEU A 63 5.41 -4.15 -1.40
N GLY A 64 4.18 -4.26 -1.85
CA GLY A 64 3.63 -5.55 -2.20
C GLY A 64 2.63 -5.54 -3.34
N ILE A 65 2.18 -6.73 -3.68
CA ILE A 65 1.13 -6.95 -4.67
C ILE A 65 0.29 -8.16 -4.25
N PRO A 66 -1.05 -8.07 -4.30
CA PRO A 66 -1.88 -9.25 -4.07
C PRO A 66 -1.66 -10.29 -5.16
N ILE A 67 -1.62 -11.56 -4.74
CA ILE A 67 -1.43 -12.70 -5.64
C ILE A 67 -2.57 -13.69 -5.50
N ALA A 68 -2.86 -14.43 -6.55
CA ALA A 68 -3.88 -15.45 -6.52
C ALA A 68 -3.47 -16.62 -5.60
N ASP A 69 -4.45 -17.21 -4.91
CA ASP A 69 -4.23 -18.33 -4.00
C ASP A 69 -3.76 -19.58 -4.72
N GLY A 70 -3.10 -20.47 -3.97
CA GLY A 70 -2.77 -21.82 -4.44
C GLY A 70 -1.56 -21.91 -5.35
N GLN A 71 -0.80 -20.85 -5.51
CA GLN A 71 0.42 -20.86 -6.31
C GLN A 71 1.61 -21.34 -5.48
N GLU A 72 2.44 -22.18 -6.09
CA GLU A 72 3.75 -22.53 -5.54
C GLU A 72 4.75 -21.46 -5.95
N ILE A 73 5.30 -20.74 -4.97
CA ILE A 73 6.17 -19.58 -5.20
C ILE A 73 7.46 -19.78 -4.41
N ASP A 74 8.60 -19.68 -5.11
CA ASP A 74 9.92 -19.72 -4.49
C ASP A 74 10.24 -18.35 -3.91
N GLU A 75 10.25 -18.26 -2.57
CA GLU A 75 10.64 -17.03 -1.88
C GLU A 75 12.15 -16.79 -1.99
N THR A 76 12.53 -15.54 -1.97
CA THR A 76 13.92 -15.12 -1.89
C THR A 76 14.14 -14.33 -0.60
N PRO A 77 15.40 -14.08 -0.18
CA PRO A 77 15.63 -13.24 1.01
C PRO A 77 15.02 -11.84 0.90
N LEU A 78 14.81 -11.34 -0.31
CA LEU A 78 14.25 -9.99 -0.54
C LEU A 78 12.73 -10.01 -0.69
N LEU A 79 12.17 -11.07 -1.28
CA LEU A 79 10.75 -11.17 -1.62
C LEU A 79 10.11 -12.31 -0.85
N THR A 80 9.12 -12.01 -0.03
CA THR A 80 8.40 -13.00 0.78
C THR A 80 6.92 -13.04 0.41
N VAL A 81 6.27 -14.16 0.73
CA VAL A 81 4.83 -14.34 0.53
C VAL A 81 4.18 -14.43 1.91
N GLU A 82 3.17 -13.62 2.13
CA GLU A 82 2.46 -13.54 3.41
C GLU A 82 0.96 -13.60 3.20
N LYS A 83 0.23 -13.98 4.24
CA LYS A 83 -1.23 -13.90 4.26
C LYS A 83 -1.66 -12.65 5.01
N LEU A 84 -2.43 -11.79 4.35
CA LEU A 84 -3.07 -10.65 4.97
C LEU A 84 -4.45 -11.08 5.46
N ILE A 85 -4.68 -10.95 6.78
CA ILE A 85 -5.91 -11.40 7.42
C ILE A 85 -7.03 -10.38 7.19
N GLU A 86 -8.26 -10.86 7.04
CA GLU A 86 -9.45 -10.02 6.92
C GLU A 86 -9.49 -8.93 8.00
N HIS A 87 -9.79 -7.70 7.59
CA HIS A 87 -9.88 -6.56 8.50
C HIS A 87 -10.79 -5.46 7.94
N ARG A 88 -11.22 -4.56 8.82
CA ARG A 88 -12.00 -3.39 8.44
C ARG A 88 -11.11 -2.19 8.24
N VAL A 89 -11.42 -1.38 7.26
CA VAL A 89 -10.70 -0.13 6.96
C VAL A 89 -11.67 1.01 6.68
N LEU A 90 -11.22 2.22 7.00
CA LEU A 90 -11.73 3.42 6.36
C LEU A 90 -10.97 3.58 5.05
N SER A 91 -11.71 3.75 3.97
CA SER A 91 -11.15 3.86 2.63
C SER A 91 -11.48 5.21 2.02
N ALA A 92 -10.48 5.83 1.42
CA ALA A 92 -10.66 7.05 0.63
C ALA A 92 -9.92 6.90 -0.69
N VAL A 93 -10.56 7.30 -1.79
CA VAL A 93 -9.94 7.29 -3.11
C VAL A 93 -9.52 8.70 -3.46
N HIS A 94 -8.23 8.85 -3.75
CA HIS A 94 -7.64 10.11 -4.20
C HIS A 94 -7.36 10.06 -5.69
N ASN A 95 -7.84 11.08 -6.42
CA ASN A 95 -7.56 11.26 -7.84
C ASN A 95 -6.55 12.38 -8.00
N GLY A 96 -5.47 12.10 -8.71
CA GLY A 96 -4.41 13.06 -8.97
C GLY A 96 -3.10 12.75 -8.27
N PRO A 97 -2.12 13.67 -8.35
CA PRO A 97 -0.80 13.47 -7.76
C PRO A 97 -0.84 13.39 -6.24
N LEU A 98 0.17 12.76 -5.65
CA LEU A 98 0.25 12.51 -4.21
C LEU A 98 0.83 13.67 -3.38
N ASP A 99 0.97 14.85 -3.97
CA ASP A 99 1.57 16.02 -3.31
C ASP A 99 0.82 16.43 -2.04
N ASN A 100 -0.51 16.28 -2.02
CA ASN A 100 -1.38 16.68 -0.92
C ASN A 100 -1.93 15.48 -0.13
N ILE A 101 -1.30 14.33 -0.21
CA ILE A 101 -1.83 13.11 0.43
C ILE A 101 -1.94 13.25 1.95
N ARG A 102 -1.08 14.05 2.57
CA ARG A 102 -1.15 14.34 4.01
C ARG A 102 -2.50 14.92 4.42
N ALA A 103 -3.03 15.85 3.63
CA ALA A 103 -4.34 16.46 3.89
C ALA A 103 -5.46 15.41 3.86
N ILE A 104 -5.35 14.42 2.99
CA ILE A 104 -6.32 13.33 2.89
C ILE A 104 -6.26 12.44 4.15
N TYR A 105 -5.07 12.16 4.67
CA TYR A 105 -4.91 11.44 5.92
C TYR A 105 -5.55 12.19 7.09
N GLU A 106 -5.38 13.50 7.14
CA GLU A 106 -5.98 14.35 8.15
C GLU A 106 -7.52 14.32 8.07
N GLU A 107 -8.09 14.34 6.88
CA GLU A 107 -9.54 14.23 6.65
C GLU A 107 -10.08 12.88 7.11
N ILE A 108 -9.37 11.78 6.82
CA ILE A 108 -9.78 10.44 7.25
C ILE A 108 -9.73 10.33 8.78
N ALA A 109 -8.69 10.86 9.40
CA ALA A 109 -8.55 10.86 10.86
C ALA A 109 -9.66 11.65 11.55
N GLU A 110 -10.04 12.79 11.00
CA GLU A 110 -11.16 13.59 11.48
C GLU A 110 -12.48 12.84 11.34
N PHE A 111 -12.72 12.21 10.20
CA PHE A 111 -13.91 11.38 9.99
C PHE A 111 -13.98 10.22 11.00
N ALA A 112 -12.86 9.57 11.26
CA ALA A 112 -12.80 8.48 12.24
C ALA A 112 -13.19 8.96 13.64
N ASP A 113 -12.64 10.11 14.04
CA ASP A 113 -12.94 10.70 15.35
C ASP A 113 -14.41 11.07 15.48
N GLU A 114 -14.99 11.72 14.49
CA GLU A 114 -16.40 12.13 14.48
C GLU A 114 -17.36 10.95 14.46
N ASN A 115 -16.98 9.81 13.90
CA ASN A 115 -17.85 8.63 13.77
C ASN A 115 -17.50 7.50 14.73
N HIS A 116 -16.67 7.76 15.74
CA HIS A 116 -16.30 6.81 16.79
C HIS A 116 -15.59 5.56 16.27
N TYR A 117 -14.69 5.74 15.31
CA TYR A 117 -13.75 4.71 14.86
C TYR A 117 -12.38 4.94 15.45
N ASP A 118 -11.72 3.86 15.87
CA ASP A 118 -10.35 3.88 16.34
C ASP A 118 -9.43 3.36 15.26
N ILE A 119 -8.41 4.14 14.89
CA ILE A 119 -7.42 3.74 13.91
C ILE A 119 -6.38 2.89 14.63
N ILE A 120 -6.27 1.62 14.25
CA ILE A 120 -5.50 0.61 14.99
C ILE A 120 -4.27 0.09 14.28
N GLY A 121 -3.97 0.58 13.09
CA GLY A 121 -2.84 0.04 12.33
C GLY A 121 -2.25 1.01 11.33
N SER A 122 -1.24 0.53 10.64
CA SER A 122 -0.52 1.29 9.63
C SER A 122 -1.35 1.48 8.37
N PRO A 123 -1.27 2.65 7.72
CA PRO A 123 -2.01 2.89 6.50
C PRO A 123 -1.46 2.07 5.34
N GLN A 124 -2.36 1.64 4.47
CA GLN A 124 -2.05 1.02 3.19
C GLN A 124 -2.50 1.93 2.07
N GLU A 125 -1.64 2.14 1.09
CA GLU A 125 -1.95 2.87 -0.14
C GLU A 125 -1.92 1.90 -1.30
N ASN A 126 -3.07 1.74 -1.97
CA ASN A 126 -3.19 0.90 -3.16
C ASN A 126 -3.09 1.79 -4.39
N TYR A 127 -2.10 1.54 -5.23
CA TYR A 127 -1.79 2.36 -6.41
C TYR A 127 -2.57 1.84 -7.62
N ILE A 128 -3.85 2.16 -7.68
CA ILE A 128 -4.78 1.69 -8.73
C ILE A 128 -4.31 2.16 -10.11
N LYS A 129 -3.97 3.44 -10.21
CA LYS A 129 -3.27 4.01 -11.38
C LYS A 129 -2.08 4.80 -10.87
N SER A 130 -0.90 4.21 -11.01
CA SER A 130 0.34 4.83 -10.56
C SER A 130 0.91 5.76 -11.62
N VAL A 131 1.98 6.46 -11.26
CA VAL A 131 2.73 7.31 -12.20
C VAL A 131 3.23 6.52 -13.42
N TYR A 132 3.38 5.20 -13.30
CA TYR A 132 3.81 4.33 -14.40
C TYR A 132 2.68 3.93 -15.35
N ASP A 133 1.42 4.07 -14.93
CA ASP A 133 0.23 3.65 -15.68
C ASP A 133 -0.42 4.79 -16.45
N VAL A 134 -0.07 6.04 -16.16
CA VAL A 134 -0.71 7.22 -16.72
C VAL A 134 0.33 8.16 -17.35
N GLU A 135 -0.06 8.89 -18.39
CA GLU A 135 0.78 9.92 -18.99
C GLU A 135 0.72 11.23 -18.23
N ASN A 136 -0.46 11.55 -17.67
CA ASN A 136 -0.70 12.77 -16.91
C ASN A 136 -0.84 12.44 -15.42
N PRO A 137 -0.05 13.06 -14.53
CA PRO A 137 -0.16 12.82 -13.09
C PRO A 137 -1.57 13.06 -12.52
N GLU A 138 -2.37 13.90 -13.15
CA GLU A 138 -3.76 14.14 -12.76
C GLU A 138 -4.67 12.91 -12.92
N ASP A 139 -4.27 11.95 -13.73
CA ASP A 139 -4.99 10.70 -13.96
C ASP A 139 -4.63 9.60 -12.97
N MET A 140 -3.71 9.85 -12.04
CA MET A 140 -3.37 8.90 -10.98
C MET A 140 -4.57 8.63 -10.08
N VAL A 141 -4.69 7.40 -9.60
CA VAL A 141 -5.72 6.99 -8.64
C VAL A 141 -5.08 6.17 -7.53
N THR A 142 -5.28 6.61 -6.29
CA THR A 142 -4.75 5.92 -5.10
C THR A 142 -5.88 5.71 -4.10
N GLU A 143 -6.04 4.48 -3.63
CA GLU A 143 -6.93 4.19 -2.51
C GLU A 143 -6.11 4.17 -1.22
N ILE A 144 -6.54 4.94 -0.22
CA ILE A 144 -5.95 4.95 1.11
C ILE A 144 -6.83 4.12 2.03
N GLN A 145 -6.25 3.16 2.74
CA GLN A 145 -6.95 2.30 3.68
C GLN A 145 -6.32 2.45 5.07
N LEU A 146 -7.14 2.80 6.06
CA LEU A 146 -6.73 2.88 7.46
C LEU A 146 -7.47 1.81 8.27
N PRO A 147 -6.75 0.83 8.86
CA PRO A 147 -7.38 -0.21 9.68
C PRO A 147 -8.09 0.41 10.89
N ILE A 148 -9.31 -0.03 11.15
CA ILE A 148 -10.16 0.52 12.21
C ILE A 148 -10.88 -0.55 13.00
N ILE A 149 -11.29 -0.16 14.22
CA ILE A 149 -12.34 -0.83 14.99
C ILE A 149 -13.35 0.23 15.46
N GLU A 150 -14.56 -0.20 15.75
CA GLU A 150 -15.57 0.66 16.38
C GLU A 150 -15.26 0.83 17.86
N MET A 151 -15.37 2.07 18.35
CA MET A 151 -15.24 2.38 19.77
C MET A 151 -16.55 2.20 20.52
#